data_7b785416b96a63a9b0352462bbf708e0
#
_entry.id   7b785416b96a63a9b0352462bbf708e0
#
_cell.length_a   1.000
_cell.length_b   1.000
_cell.length_c   1.000
_cell.angle_alpha   90.00
_cell.angle_beta   90.00
_cell.angle_gamma   90.00
#
_symmetry.space_group_name_H-M   'P 1'
#
loop_
_entity.id
_entity.type
_entity.pdbx_description
1 polymer ?
#
loop_
_entity_poly.entity_id
_entity_poly.type
_entity_poly.pdbx_seq_one_letter_code
_entity_poly.pdbx_strand_id
1 'polypeptide(L)'
;MDSIINFAHRGASAACPENTMAAFARSLELGATGIETDVQLTRDGRLVLIHDETLSRTTNGSGWVKDHDLEELRKLDAGSWFHPDFAEERLPLLEELLELVQDTGTVVNIELKNTKVPYAGLEEKVIDMVRSYNLSERIVISSFNHYSLRLCKQLAPEIRTGILYMEGLYEPWEYARSVEADALHAYHFAVLPEFVAGAKAAGKVYHPWTVNEEEEMRRLIDAGAAGIITDYPDKLAALLSASVRS
;
A
#
# COMPACT_ATOMS: atom_id res chain seq x y z
N MET A 1 -9.75 22.00 -1.98
CA MET A 1 -8.79 20.99 -2.49
C MET A 1 -8.96 19.78 -1.62
N ASP A 2 -9.14 18.61 -2.22
CA ASP A 2 -9.15 17.37 -1.43
C ASP A 2 -7.79 17.23 -0.74
N SER A 3 -7.78 16.81 0.52
CA SER A 3 -6.53 16.66 1.28
C SER A 3 -5.68 15.54 0.67
N ILE A 4 -4.36 15.78 0.54
CA ILE A 4 -3.41 14.78 0.08
C ILE A 4 -3.38 13.61 1.09
N ILE A 5 -3.49 12.39 0.61
CA ILE A 5 -3.42 11.20 1.46
C ILE A 5 -1.96 10.93 1.84
N ASN A 6 -1.69 10.88 3.14
CA ASN A 6 -0.41 10.49 3.70
C ASN A 6 -0.40 8.97 3.90
N PHE A 7 0.08 8.22 2.89
CA PHE A 7 0.17 6.77 2.96
C PHE A 7 1.47 6.33 3.66
N ALA A 8 1.34 5.70 4.82
CA ALA A 8 2.45 5.05 5.51
C ALA A 8 2.81 3.74 4.79
N HIS A 9 3.98 3.70 4.13
CA HIS A 9 4.49 2.57 3.35
C HIS A 9 4.81 1.38 4.27
N ARG A 10 4.03 0.31 4.17
CA ARG A 10 4.09 -0.86 5.06
C ARG A 10 3.92 -0.49 6.54
N GLY A 11 3.10 0.57 6.80
CA GLY A 11 3.03 1.23 8.09
C GLY A 11 4.14 2.27 8.29
N ALA A 12 4.44 2.65 9.53
CA ALA A 12 5.54 3.57 9.87
C ALA A 12 6.89 2.84 9.81
N SER A 13 7.30 2.37 8.64
CA SER A 13 8.42 1.45 8.44
C SER A 13 9.80 2.04 8.76
N ALA A 14 9.93 3.37 8.85
CA ALA A 14 11.14 4.00 9.37
C ALA A 14 11.26 3.92 10.91
N ALA A 15 10.17 3.66 11.63
CA ALA A 15 10.11 3.63 13.09
C ALA A 15 9.79 2.25 13.68
N CYS A 16 9.17 1.36 12.90
CA CYS A 16 8.75 0.03 13.32
C CYS A 16 9.03 -0.99 12.19
N PRO A 17 9.12 -2.30 12.50
CA PRO A 17 9.29 -3.31 11.46
C PRO A 17 8.13 -3.29 10.45
N GLU A 18 8.46 -3.24 9.16
CA GLU A 18 7.49 -3.14 8.06
C GLU A 18 6.43 -4.25 8.10
N ASN A 19 5.21 -3.93 7.66
CA ASN A 19 4.09 -4.87 7.58
C ASN A 19 3.80 -5.60 8.90
N THR A 20 3.92 -4.91 10.05
CA THR A 20 3.53 -5.41 11.38
C THR A 20 2.41 -4.58 11.99
N MET A 21 1.70 -5.13 12.97
CA MET A 21 0.65 -4.39 13.68
C MET A 21 1.23 -3.17 14.43
N ALA A 22 2.46 -3.28 14.96
CA ALA A 22 3.16 -2.14 15.56
C ALA A 22 3.38 -1.01 14.55
N ALA A 23 3.81 -1.33 13.31
CA ALA A 23 4.01 -0.32 12.26
C ALA A 23 2.69 0.34 11.83
N PHE A 24 1.61 -0.42 11.72
CA PHE A 24 0.31 0.11 11.35
C PHE A 24 -0.28 1.01 12.43
N ALA A 25 -0.29 0.56 13.70
CA ALA A 25 -0.76 1.37 14.81
C ALA A 25 0.07 2.66 14.96
N ARG A 26 1.41 2.54 14.88
CA ARG A 26 2.32 3.69 14.96
C ARG A 26 2.09 4.70 13.85
N SER A 27 1.74 4.25 12.65
CA SER A 27 1.49 5.16 11.52
C SER A 27 0.30 6.10 11.78
N LEU A 28 -0.76 5.60 12.41
CA LEU A 28 -1.94 6.40 12.79
C LEU A 28 -1.57 7.45 13.85
N GLU A 29 -0.76 7.08 14.85
CA GLU A 29 -0.26 8.00 15.87
C GLU A 29 0.60 9.11 15.25
N LEU A 30 1.35 8.81 14.19
CA LEU A 30 2.21 9.75 13.47
C LEU A 30 1.47 10.60 12.43
N GLY A 31 0.15 10.50 12.35
CA GLY A 31 -0.69 11.34 11.50
C GLY A 31 -0.82 10.85 10.05
N ALA A 32 -0.58 9.56 9.80
CA ALA A 32 -0.96 8.94 8.52
C ALA A 32 -2.48 9.01 8.33
N THR A 33 -2.93 9.33 7.12
CA THR A 33 -4.33 9.28 6.71
C THR A 33 -4.60 8.11 5.77
N GLY A 34 -3.53 7.42 5.38
CA GLY A 34 -3.55 6.18 4.63
C GLY A 34 -2.50 5.21 5.14
N ILE A 35 -2.72 3.92 4.94
CA ILE A 35 -1.75 2.84 5.16
C ILE A 35 -1.59 2.10 3.85
N GLU A 36 -0.35 1.84 3.47
CA GLU A 36 -0.03 0.93 2.37
C GLU A 36 0.51 -0.37 2.95
N THR A 37 0.17 -1.51 2.33
CA THR A 37 0.60 -2.85 2.75
C THR A 37 0.63 -3.83 1.59
N ASP A 38 1.39 -4.92 1.77
CA ASP A 38 1.59 -5.98 0.78
C ASP A 38 0.89 -7.27 1.19
N VAL A 39 0.04 -7.84 0.34
CA VAL A 39 -0.70 -9.06 0.64
C VAL A 39 -0.24 -10.23 -0.24
N GLN A 40 -0.10 -11.38 0.40
CA GLN A 40 0.20 -12.67 -0.22
C GLN A 40 -0.71 -13.78 0.34
N LEU A 41 -0.74 -14.96 -0.31
CA LEU A 41 -1.46 -16.13 0.20
C LEU A 41 -0.50 -17.14 0.83
N THR A 42 -0.89 -17.64 1.99
CA THR A 42 -0.29 -18.84 2.59
C THR A 42 -0.71 -20.11 1.81
N ARG A 43 -0.07 -21.25 2.08
CA ARG A 43 -0.42 -22.55 1.48
C ARG A 43 -1.87 -22.95 1.76
N ASP A 44 -2.37 -22.65 2.96
CA ASP A 44 -3.77 -22.88 3.38
C ASP A 44 -4.72 -21.75 3.00
N GLY A 45 -4.24 -20.78 2.17
CA GLY A 45 -5.07 -19.76 1.51
C GLY A 45 -5.51 -18.61 2.41
N ARG A 46 -4.73 -18.24 3.44
CA ARG A 46 -4.95 -17.07 4.28
C ARG A 46 -4.23 -15.85 3.72
N LEU A 47 -4.80 -14.68 3.88
CA LEU A 47 -4.24 -13.40 3.43
C LEU A 47 -3.26 -12.85 4.47
N VAL A 48 -1.94 -13.05 4.25
CA VAL A 48 -0.87 -12.59 5.14
C VAL A 48 -0.20 -11.34 4.60
N LEU A 49 0.22 -10.44 5.49
CA LEU A 49 0.87 -9.18 5.13
C LEU A 49 2.39 -9.31 5.21
N ILE A 50 3.04 -9.32 4.05
CA ILE A 50 4.50 -9.41 3.90
C ILE A 50 4.88 -8.99 2.49
N HIS A 51 5.98 -8.20 2.35
CA HIS A 51 6.42 -7.71 1.05
C HIS A 51 7.08 -8.79 0.19
N ASP A 52 8.13 -9.42 0.71
CA ASP A 52 8.90 -10.39 -0.07
C ASP A 52 8.15 -11.73 -0.19
N GLU A 53 8.35 -12.42 -1.30
CA GLU A 53 7.79 -13.75 -1.49
C GLU A 53 8.47 -14.81 -0.59
N THR A 54 9.61 -14.44 0.03
CA THR A 54 10.38 -15.28 0.95
C THR A 54 10.44 -14.67 2.34
N LEU A 55 10.57 -15.53 3.36
CA LEU A 55 10.48 -15.16 4.76
C LEU A 55 11.74 -14.50 5.35
N SER A 56 12.93 -14.73 4.72
CA SER A 56 14.23 -14.57 5.38
C SER A 56 14.66 -13.14 5.66
N ARG A 57 14.11 -12.12 4.98
CA ARG A 57 14.53 -10.71 5.19
C ARG A 57 13.89 -10.09 6.43
N THR A 58 12.62 -10.37 6.66
CA THR A 58 11.81 -9.71 7.70
C THR A 58 11.32 -10.66 8.77
N THR A 59 11.78 -11.91 8.77
CA THR A 59 11.49 -12.89 9.81
C THR A 59 12.69 -13.76 10.14
N ASN A 60 12.61 -14.52 11.23
CA ASN A 60 13.58 -15.58 11.56
C ASN A 60 13.31 -16.90 10.81
N GLY A 61 12.35 -16.93 9.87
CA GLY A 61 12.02 -18.07 9.04
C GLY A 61 12.80 -18.11 7.72
N SER A 62 12.52 -19.11 6.91
CA SER A 62 13.09 -19.30 5.57
C SER A 62 12.10 -19.97 4.63
N GLY A 63 12.36 -19.92 3.32
CA GLY A 63 11.47 -20.50 2.32
C GLY A 63 10.46 -19.47 1.78
N TRP A 64 9.51 -19.97 0.98
CA TRP A 64 8.50 -19.15 0.32
C TRP A 64 7.23 -19.07 1.18
N VAL A 65 6.61 -17.90 1.26
CA VAL A 65 5.35 -17.69 1.97
C VAL A 65 4.28 -18.71 1.53
N LYS A 66 4.15 -18.93 0.23
CA LYS A 66 3.18 -19.86 -0.37
C LYS A 66 3.35 -21.34 0.04
N ASP A 67 4.50 -21.71 0.60
CA ASP A 67 4.82 -23.09 0.98
C ASP A 67 4.55 -23.37 2.47
N HIS A 68 4.09 -22.37 3.24
CA HIS A 68 3.79 -22.47 4.67
C HIS A 68 2.31 -22.23 4.95
N ASP A 69 1.77 -22.96 5.94
CA ASP A 69 0.45 -22.68 6.50
C ASP A 69 0.52 -21.53 7.50
N LEU A 70 -0.61 -20.86 7.75
CA LEU A 70 -0.67 -19.74 8.67
C LEU A 70 -0.12 -20.09 10.07
N GLU A 71 -0.42 -21.29 10.58
CA GLU A 71 0.05 -21.72 11.91
C GLU A 71 1.59 -21.74 12.00
N GLU A 72 2.27 -22.08 10.92
CA GLU A 72 3.74 -22.06 10.83
C GLU A 72 4.26 -20.60 10.81
N LEU A 73 3.64 -19.75 9.98
CA LEU A 73 4.03 -18.34 9.83
C LEU A 73 3.83 -17.53 11.12
N ARG A 74 2.77 -17.79 11.88
CA ARG A 74 2.48 -17.06 13.14
C ARG A 74 3.45 -17.40 14.28
N LYS A 75 4.30 -18.42 14.14
CA LYS A 75 5.37 -18.73 15.09
C LYS A 75 6.65 -17.94 14.83
N LEU A 76 6.76 -17.31 13.65
CA LEU A 76 7.95 -16.58 13.27
C LEU A 76 7.98 -15.21 13.96
N ASP A 77 9.19 -14.83 14.38
CA ASP A 77 9.49 -13.48 14.82
C ASP A 77 9.63 -12.57 13.58
N ALA A 78 8.77 -11.56 13.48
CA ALA A 78 8.73 -10.60 12.37
C ALA A 78 9.26 -9.20 12.77
N GLY A 79 9.83 -9.05 13.97
CA GLY A 79 10.24 -7.73 14.48
C GLY A 79 11.68 -7.61 14.89
N SER A 80 12.33 -8.65 15.43
CA SER A 80 13.71 -8.58 15.95
C SER A 80 14.76 -8.23 14.91
N TRP A 81 14.51 -8.46 13.62
CA TRP A 81 15.40 -8.03 12.54
C TRP A 81 15.53 -6.49 12.48
N PHE A 82 14.49 -5.77 12.89
CA PHE A 82 14.46 -4.31 12.96
C PHE A 82 15.07 -3.82 14.28
N HIS A 83 14.52 -4.28 15.42
CA HIS A 83 15.03 -4.01 16.76
C HIS A 83 14.54 -5.06 17.77
N PRO A 84 15.33 -5.45 18.79
CA PRO A 84 14.94 -6.46 19.79
C PRO A 84 13.63 -6.15 20.53
N ASP A 85 13.27 -4.89 20.70
CA ASP A 85 12.02 -4.48 21.35
C ASP A 85 10.76 -4.95 20.62
N PHE A 86 10.89 -5.35 19.35
CA PHE A 86 9.80 -5.86 18.52
C PHE A 86 9.77 -7.38 18.39
N ALA A 87 10.47 -8.12 19.26
CA ALA A 87 10.55 -9.59 19.21
C ALA A 87 9.18 -10.31 19.30
N GLU A 88 8.15 -9.63 19.82
CA GLU A 88 6.79 -10.15 19.91
C GLU A 88 5.95 -9.94 18.64
N GLU A 89 6.45 -9.16 17.66
CA GLU A 89 5.74 -8.95 16.41
C GLU A 89 5.68 -10.24 15.57
N ARG A 90 4.54 -10.42 14.92
CA ARG A 90 4.25 -11.56 14.04
C ARG A 90 3.77 -11.05 12.70
N LEU A 91 3.81 -11.91 11.66
CA LEU A 91 3.22 -11.60 10.37
C LEU A 91 1.70 -11.41 10.52
N PRO A 92 1.15 -10.20 10.27
CA PRO A 92 -0.28 -9.96 10.42
C PRO A 92 -1.08 -10.59 9.28
N LEU A 93 -2.37 -10.77 9.51
CA LEU A 93 -3.37 -11.04 8.50
C LEU A 93 -4.00 -9.73 8.00
N LEU A 94 -4.50 -9.71 6.78
CA LEU A 94 -5.23 -8.56 6.24
C LEU A 94 -6.43 -8.20 7.13
N GLU A 95 -7.15 -9.19 7.67
CA GLU A 95 -8.28 -8.97 8.57
C GLU A 95 -7.88 -8.15 9.82
N GLU A 96 -6.69 -8.38 10.41
CA GLU A 96 -6.22 -7.64 11.60
C GLU A 96 -5.98 -6.15 11.26
N LEU A 97 -5.45 -5.86 10.07
CA LEU A 97 -5.31 -4.46 9.61
C LEU A 97 -6.67 -3.82 9.34
N LEU A 98 -7.61 -4.53 8.69
CA LEU A 98 -8.94 -3.99 8.41
C LEU A 98 -9.72 -3.72 9.71
N GLU A 99 -9.59 -4.58 10.73
CA GLU A 99 -10.12 -4.35 12.07
C GLU A 99 -9.55 -3.09 12.71
N LEU A 100 -8.21 -2.89 12.64
CA LEU A 100 -7.55 -1.70 13.18
C LEU A 100 -8.08 -0.40 12.58
N VAL A 101 -8.40 -0.40 11.28
CA VAL A 101 -8.84 0.83 10.58
C VAL A 101 -10.35 0.96 10.44
N GLN A 102 -11.14 -0.01 10.85
CA GLN A 102 -12.58 -0.08 10.60
C GLN A 102 -13.32 1.19 11.06
N ASP A 103 -13.04 1.66 12.27
CA ASP A 103 -13.69 2.81 12.90
C ASP A 103 -12.92 4.13 12.69
N THR A 104 -11.94 4.14 11.78
CA THR A 104 -11.17 5.34 11.42
C THR A 104 -11.60 5.88 10.05
N GLY A 105 -11.09 7.05 9.67
CA GLY A 105 -11.20 7.57 8.30
C GLY A 105 -10.07 7.13 7.36
N THR A 106 -9.21 6.20 7.79
CA THR A 106 -7.99 5.81 7.11
C THR A 106 -8.27 5.08 5.79
N VAL A 107 -7.59 5.48 4.73
CA VAL A 107 -7.58 4.77 3.42
C VAL A 107 -6.54 3.67 3.48
N VAL A 108 -6.83 2.47 2.97
CA VAL A 108 -5.81 1.41 2.86
C VAL A 108 -5.52 1.13 1.39
N ASN A 109 -4.24 1.19 1.04
CA ASN A 109 -3.71 0.69 -0.23
C ASN A 109 -3.18 -0.73 -0.03
N ILE A 110 -3.78 -1.71 -0.69
CA ILE A 110 -3.41 -3.12 -0.62
C ILE A 110 -2.71 -3.50 -1.91
N GLU A 111 -1.38 -3.68 -1.86
CA GLU A 111 -0.63 -4.22 -3.00
C GLU A 111 -0.80 -5.73 -3.09
N LEU A 112 -1.26 -6.23 -4.24
CA LEU A 112 -1.30 -7.66 -4.54
C LEU A 112 0.08 -8.11 -5.02
N LYS A 113 0.78 -8.93 -4.23
CA LYS A 113 2.13 -9.46 -4.54
C LYS A 113 2.05 -10.70 -5.42
N ASN A 114 1.45 -10.57 -6.60
CA ASN A 114 1.18 -11.70 -7.50
C ASN A 114 1.90 -11.64 -8.85
N THR A 115 3.01 -10.90 -8.92
CA THR A 115 3.84 -10.80 -10.12
C THR A 115 4.76 -12.02 -10.29
N LYS A 116 5.45 -12.44 -9.21
CA LYS A 116 6.35 -13.61 -9.23
C LYS A 116 5.62 -14.92 -8.91
N VAL A 117 4.67 -14.86 -7.98
CA VAL A 117 3.84 -16.00 -7.58
C VAL A 117 2.41 -15.71 -7.99
N PRO A 118 1.88 -16.35 -9.05
CA PRO A 118 0.50 -16.16 -9.47
C PRO A 118 -0.44 -16.90 -8.51
N TYR A 119 -0.84 -16.24 -7.43
CA TYR A 119 -1.76 -16.78 -6.45
C TYR A 119 -3.17 -16.89 -7.02
N ALA A 120 -3.66 -18.11 -7.26
CA ALA A 120 -5.02 -18.32 -7.74
C ALA A 120 -6.06 -17.87 -6.69
N GLY A 121 -6.99 -16.99 -7.06
CA GLY A 121 -8.06 -16.51 -6.19
C GLY A 121 -7.65 -15.45 -5.18
N LEU A 122 -6.47 -14.83 -5.33
CA LEU A 122 -6.02 -13.75 -4.44
C LEU A 122 -6.96 -12.54 -4.54
N GLU A 123 -7.32 -12.14 -5.75
CA GLU A 123 -8.17 -10.99 -6.03
C GLU A 123 -9.54 -11.15 -5.38
N GLU A 124 -10.19 -12.30 -5.60
CA GLU A 124 -11.50 -12.61 -5.03
C GLU A 124 -11.46 -12.60 -3.50
N LYS A 125 -10.45 -13.23 -2.90
CA LYS A 125 -10.31 -13.29 -1.44
C LYS A 125 -10.11 -11.91 -0.81
N VAL A 126 -9.29 -11.04 -1.42
CA VAL A 126 -9.08 -9.67 -0.95
C VAL A 126 -10.38 -8.86 -1.08
N ILE A 127 -11.05 -8.94 -2.22
CA ILE A 127 -12.32 -8.25 -2.46
C ILE A 127 -13.40 -8.69 -1.47
N ASP A 128 -13.57 -10.00 -1.28
CA ASP A 128 -14.57 -10.55 -0.37
C ASP A 128 -14.31 -10.12 1.08
N MET A 129 -13.04 -10.11 1.51
CA MET A 129 -12.66 -9.63 2.84
C MET A 129 -12.95 -8.14 2.99
N VAL A 130 -12.56 -7.30 2.04
CA VAL A 130 -12.84 -5.86 2.04
C VAL A 130 -14.34 -5.58 2.14
N ARG A 131 -15.16 -6.31 1.38
CA ARG A 131 -16.63 -6.19 1.42
C ARG A 131 -17.22 -6.62 2.75
N SER A 132 -16.68 -7.67 3.37
CA SER A 132 -17.16 -8.16 4.67
C SER A 132 -16.97 -7.14 5.81
N TYR A 133 -15.96 -6.27 5.69
CA TYR A 133 -15.71 -5.15 6.61
C TYR A 133 -16.41 -3.84 6.19
N ASN A 134 -17.14 -3.81 5.06
CA ASN A 134 -17.77 -2.60 4.49
C ASN A 134 -16.78 -1.46 4.21
N LEU A 135 -15.57 -1.79 3.74
CA LEU A 135 -14.49 -0.84 3.52
C LEU A 135 -14.23 -0.47 2.06
N SER A 136 -15.04 -0.96 1.11
CA SER A 136 -14.81 -0.80 -0.34
C SER A 136 -14.46 0.63 -0.77
N GLU A 137 -15.11 1.65 -0.21
CA GLU A 137 -14.87 3.05 -0.56
C GLU A 137 -13.54 3.61 -0.03
N ARG A 138 -12.94 2.94 0.98
CA ARG A 138 -11.68 3.34 1.61
C ARG A 138 -10.49 2.48 1.20
N ILE A 139 -10.69 1.56 0.25
CA ILE A 139 -9.62 0.70 -0.26
C ILE A 139 -9.18 1.15 -1.65
N VAL A 140 -7.87 1.04 -1.87
CA VAL A 140 -7.24 1.03 -3.19
C VAL A 140 -6.51 -0.30 -3.32
N ILE A 141 -6.78 -1.07 -4.37
CA ILE A 141 -6.00 -2.27 -4.69
C ILE A 141 -4.95 -1.88 -5.72
N SER A 142 -3.69 -2.15 -5.44
CA SER A 142 -2.60 -1.89 -6.36
C SER A 142 -1.81 -3.15 -6.70
N SER A 143 -1.14 -3.17 -7.84
CA SER A 143 -0.27 -4.26 -8.26
C SER A 143 0.61 -3.84 -9.43
N PHE A 144 1.78 -4.49 -9.57
CA PHE A 144 2.57 -4.54 -10.81
C PHE A 144 1.98 -5.52 -11.84
N ASN A 145 1.09 -6.42 -11.42
CA ASN A 145 0.33 -7.28 -12.31
C ASN A 145 -0.97 -6.60 -12.74
N HIS A 146 -0.93 -5.86 -13.84
CA HIS A 146 -2.08 -5.08 -14.30
C HIS A 146 -3.23 -5.95 -14.85
N TYR A 147 -2.99 -7.21 -15.21
CA TYR A 147 -4.07 -8.18 -15.49
C TYR A 147 -4.92 -8.44 -14.23
N SER A 148 -4.26 -8.52 -13.08
CA SER A 148 -4.92 -8.66 -11.78
C SER A 148 -5.81 -7.46 -11.46
N LEU A 149 -5.33 -6.22 -11.72
CA LEU A 149 -6.14 -5.01 -11.53
C LEU A 149 -7.36 -4.98 -12.45
N ARG A 150 -7.20 -5.44 -13.70
CA ARG A 150 -8.32 -5.56 -14.63
C ARG A 150 -9.35 -6.58 -14.12
N LEU A 151 -8.90 -7.70 -13.55
CA LEU A 151 -9.78 -8.69 -12.92
C LEU A 151 -10.49 -8.07 -11.69
N CYS A 152 -9.78 -7.34 -10.83
CA CYS A 152 -10.41 -6.63 -9.70
C CYS A 152 -11.54 -5.70 -10.16
N LYS A 153 -11.33 -4.93 -11.24
CA LYS A 153 -12.38 -4.05 -11.80
C LYS A 153 -13.59 -4.81 -12.35
N GLN A 154 -13.38 -6.00 -12.88
CA GLN A 154 -14.49 -6.86 -13.33
C GLN A 154 -15.32 -7.42 -12.16
N LEU A 155 -14.64 -7.79 -11.06
CA LEU A 155 -15.25 -8.39 -9.87
C LEU A 155 -15.87 -7.35 -8.92
N ALA A 156 -15.23 -6.19 -8.81
CA ALA A 156 -15.58 -5.13 -7.84
C ALA A 156 -15.31 -3.74 -8.44
N PRO A 157 -16.13 -3.26 -9.39
CA PRO A 157 -15.93 -1.96 -10.05
C PRO A 157 -15.99 -0.78 -9.06
N GLU A 158 -16.59 -0.95 -7.89
CA GLU A 158 -16.66 0.05 -6.83
C GLU A 158 -15.32 0.24 -6.08
N ILE A 159 -14.44 -0.76 -6.07
CA ILE A 159 -13.13 -0.64 -5.41
C ILE A 159 -12.15 0.05 -6.37
N ARG A 160 -11.47 1.08 -5.85
CA ARG A 160 -10.45 1.79 -6.62
C ARG A 160 -9.22 0.92 -6.85
N THR A 161 -8.58 1.11 -8.02
CA THR A 161 -7.35 0.39 -8.36
C THR A 161 -6.24 1.36 -8.77
N GLY A 162 -4.99 0.99 -8.48
CA GLY A 162 -3.79 1.77 -8.81
C GLY A 162 -2.74 0.93 -9.54
N ILE A 163 -2.31 1.38 -10.73
CA ILE A 163 -1.24 0.70 -11.47
C ILE A 163 0.13 1.05 -10.88
N LEU A 164 0.89 0.04 -10.44
CA LEU A 164 2.27 0.19 -10.02
C LEU A 164 3.21 0.12 -11.23
N TYR A 165 4.16 1.07 -11.33
CA TYR A 165 5.18 1.08 -12.37
C TYR A 165 6.38 1.94 -11.96
N MET A 166 7.55 1.67 -12.57
CA MET A 166 8.82 2.35 -12.24
C MET A 166 9.27 3.31 -13.33
N GLU A 167 8.98 3.03 -14.57
CA GLU A 167 9.49 3.75 -15.74
C GLU A 167 8.68 5.04 -16.02
N GLY A 168 9.32 6.01 -16.66
CA GLY A 168 8.62 7.17 -17.22
C GLY A 168 7.80 6.78 -18.44
N LEU A 169 6.50 6.63 -18.26
CA LEU A 169 5.58 6.31 -19.35
C LEU A 169 5.04 7.58 -20.02
N TYR A 170 4.92 7.54 -21.35
CA TYR A 170 4.23 8.59 -22.11
C TYR A 170 2.72 8.48 -21.92
N GLU A 171 2.08 9.56 -21.45
CA GLU A 171 0.63 9.64 -21.20
C GLU A 171 0.10 8.41 -20.42
N PRO A 172 0.63 8.09 -19.20
CA PRO A 172 0.29 6.86 -18.49
C PRO A 172 -1.19 6.76 -18.11
N TRP A 173 -1.92 7.87 -18.10
CA TRP A 173 -3.37 7.92 -17.88
C TRP A 173 -4.16 7.24 -19.00
N GLU A 174 -3.64 7.23 -20.25
CA GLU A 174 -4.28 6.49 -21.34
C GLU A 174 -4.13 4.97 -21.13
N TYR A 175 -2.96 4.53 -20.68
CA TYR A 175 -2.76 3.15 -20.29
C TYR A 175 -3.65 2.78 -19.09
N ALA A 176 -3.70 3.62 -18.05
CA ALA A 176 -4.59 3.41 -16.89
C ALA A 176 -6.07 3.30 -17.32
N ARG A 177 -6.49 4.09 -18.33
CA ARG A 177 -7.84 4.00 -18.91
C ARG A 177 -8.08 2.64 -19.57
N SER A 178 -7.10 2.07 -20.27
CA SER A 178 -7.22 0.78 -20.95
C SER A 178 -7.40 -0.39 -19.98
N VAL A 179 -6.86 -0.30 -18.77
CA VAL A 179 -7.00 -1.29 -17.69
C VAL A 179 -8.07 -0.89 -16.66
N GLU A 180 -8.78 0.22 -16.89
CA GLU A 180 -9.82 0.80 -16.03
C GLU A 180 -9.32 1.16 -14.61
N ALA A 181 -8.02 1.42 -14.45
CA ALA A 181 -7.45 1.83 -13.17
C ALA A 181 -7.78 3.29 -12.86
N ASP A 182 -7.92 3.60 -11.56
CA ASP A 182 -8.28 4.91 -11.04
C ASP A 182 -7.04 5.77 -10.72
N ALA A 183 -5.93 5.14 -10.33
CA ALA A 183 -4.73 5.80 -9.85
C ALA A 183 -3.44 5.31 -10.52
N LEU A 184 -2.44 6.18 -10.54
CA LEU A 184 -1.08 5.98 -11.02
C LEU A 184 -0.14 5.92 -9.83
N HIS A 185 0.34 4.72 -9.48
CA HIS A 185 1.30 4.48 -8.42
C HIS A 185 2.70 4.38 -9.03
N ALA A 186 3.27 5.53 -9.39
CA ALA A 186 4.56 5.64 -10.05
C ALA A 186 5.73 5.72 -9.06
N TYR A 187 6.86 5.15 -9.44
CA TYR A 187 8.11 5.48 -8.77
C TYR A 187 8.36 6.99 -8.88
N HIS A 188 8.65 7.66 -7.76
CA HIS A 188 8.56 9.12 -7.67
C HIS A 188 9.45 9.90 -8.65
N PHE A 189 10.61 9.36 -9.05
CA PHE A 189 11.46 9.98 -10.08
C PHE A 189 10.82 10.03 -11.47
N ALA A 190 9.82 9.20 -11.73
CA ALA A 190 9.05 9.20 -12.97
C ALA A 190 7.87 10.18 -12.94
N VAL A 191 7.71 10.99 -11.89
CA VAL A 191 6.57 11.91 -11.72
C VAL A 191 7.04 13.36 -11.86
N LEU A 192 6.56 14.03 -12.90
CA LEU A 192 6.77 15.47 -13.14
C LEU A 192 5.46 16.24 -12.91
N PRO A 193 5.52 17.56 -12.57
CA PRO A 193 4.31 18.35 -12.34
C PRO A 193 3.33 18.35 -13.52
N GLU A 194 3.84 18.40 -14.76
CA GLU A 194 3.03 18.33 -15.97
C GLU A 194 2.32 16.97 -16.14
N PHE A 195 2.92 15.87 -15.64
CA PHE A 195 2.28 14.55 -15.68
C PHE A 195 1.13 14.46 -14.67
N VAL A 196 1.31 15.06 -13.48
CA VAL A 196 0.23 15.15 -12.48
C VAL A 196 -0.94 15.94 -13.04
N ALA A 197 -0.67 17.08 -13.70
CA ALA A 197 -1.69 17.90 -14.35
C ALA A 197 -2.42 17.15 -15.47
N GLY A 198 -1.68 16.42 -16.33
CA GLY A 198 -2.23 15.59 -17.40
C GLY A 198 -3.14 14.47 -16.88
N ALA A 199 -2.69 13.76 -15.86
CA ALA A 199 -3.48 12.70 -15.22
C ALA A 199 -4.78 13.25 -14.61
N LYS A 200 -4.69 14.38 -13.91
CA LYS A 200 -5.87 15.06 -13.34
C LYS A 200 -6.87 15.48 -14.41
N ALA A 201 -6.40 16.00 -15.55
CA ALA A 201 -7.26 16.34 -16.69
C ALA A 201 -7.95 15.11 -17.29
N ALA A 202 -7.31 13.94 -17.19
CA ALA A 202 -7.86 12.65 -17.62
C ALA A 202 -8.71 11.94 -16.54
N GLY A 203 -8.96 12.59 -15.39
CA GLY A 203 -9.71 12.01 -14.28
C GLY A 203 -8.95 10.92 -13.52
N LYS A 204 -7.62 10.94 -13.54
CA LYS A 204 -6.75 10.03 -12.82
C LYS A 204 -5.95 10.77 -11.76
N VAL A 205 -5.49 10.04 -10.74
CA VAL A 205 -4.69 10.61 -9.66
C VAL A 205 -3.33 9.93 -9.55
N TYR A 206 -2.33 10.66 -9.00
CA TYR A 206 -1.03 10.09 -8.69
C TYR A 206 -0.87 9.81 -7.20
N HIS A 207 -0.33 8.63 -6.87
CA HIS A 207 0.17 8.24 -5.56
C HIS A 207 1.63 7.77 -5.70
N PRO A 208 2.60 8.71 -5.77
CA PRO A 208 4.02 8.38 -5.91
C PRO A 208 4.58 7.60 -4.72
N TRP A 209 5.55 6.70 -4.98
CA TRP A 209 6.24 5.85 -4.00
C TRP A 209 7.74 5.72 -4.31
N THR A 210 8.66 5.37 -3.42
CA THR A 210 8.58 5.64 -1.97
C THR A 210 9.29 6.95 -1.74
N VAL A 211 8.62 7.91 -1.15
CA VAL A 211 9.07 9.31 -1.07
C VAL A 211 9.50 9.60 0.38
N ASN A 212 10.80 9.69 0.63
CA ASN A 212 11.35 9.82 1.99
C ASN A 212 12.04 11.16 2.27
N GLU A 213 12.41 11.91 1.20
CA GLU A 213 13.07 13.19 1.31
C GLU A 213 12.05 14.35 1.32
N GLU A 214 12.19 15.28 2.28
CA GLU A 214 11.26 16.41 2.43
C GLU A 214 11.17 17.29 1.19
N GLU A 215 12.27 17.51 0.49
CA GLU A 215 12.31 18.31 -0.74
C GLU A 215 11.42 17.67 -1.82
N GLU A 216 11.51 16.36 -1.94
CA GLU A 216 10.72 15.58 -2.90
C GLU A 216 9.24 15.54 -2.49
N MET A 217 8.94 15.40 -1.18
CA MET A 217 7.57 15.52 -0.68
C MET A 217 6.96 16.88 -1.05
N ARG A 218 7.69 17.99 -0.81
CA ARG A 218 7.22 19.35 -1.17
C ARG A 218 6.98 19.47 -2.67
N ARG A 219 7.89 18.99 -3.50
CA ARG A 219 7.75 19.01 -4.96
C ARG A 219 6.47 18.33 -5.41
N LEU A 220 6.13 17.17 -4.82
CA LEU A 220 4.95 16.40 -5.18
C LEU A 220 3.66 16.98 -4.60
N ILE A 221 3.72 17.59 -3.41
CA ILE A 221 2.62 18.37 -2.83
C ILE A 221 2.29 19.54 -3.78
N ASP A 222 3.28 20.33 -4.17
CA ASP A 222 3.13 21.50 -5.05
C ASP A 222 2.63 21.10 -6.45
N ALA A 223 3.04 19.92 -6.94
CA ALA A 223 2.55 19.35 -8.19
C ALA A 223 1.07 18.91 -8.11
N GLY A 224 0.51 18.75 -6.91
CA GLY A 224 -0.87 18.35 -6.70
C GLY A 224 -1.11 16.84 -6.75
N ALA A 225 -0.12 16.03 -6.32
CA ALA A 225 -0.32 14.59 -6.12
C ALA A 225 -1.48 14.36 -5.11
N ALA A 226 -2.31 13.36 -5.36
CA ALA A 226 -3.47 13.08 -4.50
C ALA A 226 -3.12 12.27 -3.25
N GLY A 227 -2.00 11.58 -3.26
CA GLY A 227 -1.43 10.88 -2.11
C GLY A 227 0.06 10.72 -2.30
N ILE A 228 0.78 10.48 -1.22
CA ILE A 228 2.23 10.21 -1.21
C ILE A 228 2.48 9.01 -0.31
N ILE A 229 3.22 8.02 -0.82
CA ILE A 229 3.57 6.79 -0.10
C ILE A 229 5.00 6.96 0.44
N THR A 230 5.17 6.90 1.77
CA THR A 230 6.42 7.22 2.48
C THR A 230 6.66 6.31 3.69
N ASP A 231 7.93 6.05 4.00
CA ASP A 231 8.35 5.38 5.24
C ASP A 231 8.26 6.32 6.47
N TYR A 232 8.13 7.65 6.24
CA TYR A 232 8.15 8.71 7.25
C TYR A 232 6.81 9.48 7.28
N PRO A 233 5.71 8.87 7.72
CA PRO A 233 4.41 9.53 7.74
C PRO A 233 4.36 10.78 8.63
N ASP A 234 5.19 10.86 9.68
CA ASP A 234 5.34 12.03 10.54
C ASP A 234 5.89 13.24 9.79
N LYS A 235 6.93 13.06 8.97
CA LYS A 235 7.48 14.14 8.13
C LYS A 235 6.42 14.68 7.18
N LEU A 236 5.72 13.80 6.48
CA LEU A 236 4.69 14.22 5.53
C LEU A 236 3.52 14.90 6.25
N ALA A 237 3.07 14.40 7.40
CA ALA A 237 2.02 15.03 8.21
C ALA A 237 2.41 16.46 8.62
N ALA A 238 3.66 16.69 9.04
CA ALA A 238 4.18 18.01 9.39
C ALA A 238 4.14 18.97 8.20
N LEU A 239 4.55 18.54 7.00
CA LEU A 239 4.53 19.34 5.78
C LEU A 239 3.11 19.71 5.36
N LEU A 240 2.17 18.76 5.38
CA LEU A 240 0.77 18.99 5.03
C LEU A 240 0.10 19.97 6.00
N SER A 241 0.40 19.87 7.31
CA SER A 241 -0.12 20.79 8.32
C SER A 241 0.40 22.21 8.16
N ALA A 242 1.65 22.40 7.71
CA ALA A 242 2.23 23.72 7.44
C ALA A 242 1.60 24.38 6.20
N SER A 243 1.28 23.61 5.18
CA SER A 243 0.67 24.11 3.92
C SER A 243 -0.78 24.63 4.09
N VAL A 244 -1.48 24.19 5.13
CA VAL A 244 -2.87 24.66 5.43
C VAL A 244 -2.85 26.02 6.14
N ARG A 245 -1.72 26.44 6.72
CA ARG A 245 -1.59 27.68 7.50
C ARG A 245 -1.03 28.87 6.70
N SER A 246 -0.59 28.64 5.49
CA SER A 246 -0.06 29.65 4.55
C SER A 246 -1.11 30.06 3.52
#